data_49340f177844ecafe9d3e3145d077802
#
_entry.id   49340f177844ecafe9d3e3145d077802
#
_cell.length_a   1.000
_cell.length_b   1.000
_cell.length_c   1.000
_cell.angle_alpha   90.00
_cell.angle_beta   90.00
_cell.angle_gamma   90.00
#
_symmetry.space_group_name_H-M   'P 1'
#
loop_
_entity.id
_entity.type
_entity.pdbx_description
1 polymer ?
#
loop_
_entity_poly.entity_id
_entity_poly.type
_entity_poly.pdbx_seq_one_letter_code
_entity_poly.pdbx_strand_id
1 'polypeptide(L)'
;MPACKKCKKNIPDGAAFCPWCGMRQEKPTGVKTRPNGAGTAFRRGKTWTAQVTVGISYDASTGKLTRSRRSKGGFKTKAEALNYCPSLLENLSRQKAPSLSYYWNSFYGSELEKLSESKRTAYKIAWKKLAPIAAMPIDAITVPLLRDTVEKSAPTFYPARDIKSLLMHLYRLAVADGWGNLDMPRLIVLPKNDEKERVPFSDIEQAQLWRSYDQGNVNAGLALIMIYTGMMPGELRGVDVSMIDLDARRISGAGLKTEVRKKEAIILPADICPVLENMMEGQTEKLLPYSEGEFYRRYYDGLEKAGCRKLQPYSCRHTTATRHTIDESTPPQVVMRLMRWSSTRMMDRYVHPSEEDAQKAADGMRKSMANV
;
A
#
# COMPACT_ATOMS: atom_id res chain seq x y z
N MET A 1 5.36 -26.46 66.45
CA MET A 1 5.92 -25.67 65.36
C MET A 1 7.11 -26.42 64.75
N PRO A 2 7.10 -26.77 63.48
CA PRO A 2 8.20 -27.45 62.82
C PRO A 2 9.42 -26.52 62.73
N ALA A 3 10.63 -27.08 62.76
CA ALA A 3 11.86 -26.36 62.54
C ALA A 3 12.25 -26.28 61.07
N CYS A 4 12.74 -25.14 60.63
CA CYS A 4 13.23 -24.98 59.24
C CYS A 4 14.36 -25.96 58.93
N LYS A 5 14.29 -26.62 57.79
CA LYS A 5 15.28 -27.60 57.33
C LYS A 5 16.68 -27.01 57.14
N LYS A 6 16.81 -25.70 56.87
CA LYS A 6 18.07 -25.01 56.64
C LYS A 6 18.58 -24.28 57.91
N CYS A 7 17.81 -23.35 58.46
CA CYS A 7 18.28 -22.46 59.55
C CYS A 7 17.86 -22.93 60.93
N LYS A 8 17.14 -24.05 61.03
CA LYS A 8 16.66 -24.70 62.25
C LYS A 8 15.77 -23.86 63.17
N LYS A 9 15.38 -22.64 62.80
CA LYS A 9 14.43 -21.79 63.48
C LYS A 9 13.01 -22.32 63.32
N ASN A 10 12.18 -22.13 64.34
CA ASN A 10 10.78 -22.52 64.32
C ASN A 10 10.01 -21.71 63.31
N ILE A 11 9.18 -22.40 62.52
CA ILE A 11 8.34 -21.83 61.47
C ILE A 11 6.87 -22.16 61.73
N PRO A 12 5.92 -21.36 61.25
CA PRO A 12 4.50 -21.67 61.36
C PRO A 12 4.15 -23.00 60.69
N ASP A 13 3.18 -23.72 61.25
CA ASP A 13 2.68 -24.96 60.62
C ASP A 13 2.12 -24.67 59.23
N GLY A 14 2.53 -25.51 58.25
CA GLY A 14 2.11 -25.34 56.85
C GLY A 14 2.85 -24.25 56.09
N ALA A 15 3.87 -23.59 56.63
CA ALA A 15 4.63 -22.59 55.93
C ALA A 15 5.38 -23.16 54.73
N ALA A 16 5.04 -22.73 53.51
CA ALA A 16 5.69 -23.13 52.26
C ALA A 16 7.15 -22.65 52.19
N PHE A 17 7.48 -21.53 52.81
CA PHE A 17 8.81 -20.93 52.87
C PHE A 17 9.16 -20.49 54.31
N CYS A 18 10.43 -20.62 54.67
CA CYS A 18 10.92 -20.13 55.94
C CYS A 18 10.96 -18.58 55.97
N PRO A 19 10.30 -17.89 56.92
CA PRO A 19 10.30 -16.43 56.97
C PRO A 19 11.68 -15.84 57.37
N TRP A 20 12.59 -16.66 57.92
CA TRP A 20 13.91 -16.23 58.37
C TRP A 20 15.03 -16.38 57.33
N CYS A 21 14.96 -17.40 56.46
CA CYS A 21 16.03 -17.68 55.50
C CYS A 21 15.53 -17.91 54.05
N GLY A 22 14.24 -17.72 53.78
CA GLY A 22 13.63 -17.86 52.46
C GLY A 22 13.59 -19.31 51.94
N MET A 23 14.09 -20.30 52.71
CA MET A 23 14.14 -21.67 52.16
C MET A 23 12.74 -22.29 52.10
N ARG A 24 12.42 -22.88 50.94
CA ARG A 24 11.19 -23.62 50.71
C ARG A 24 11.15 -24.89 51.61
N GLN A 25 10.08 -25.07 52.35
CA GLN A 25 9.94 -26.16 53.37
C GLN A 25 9.24 -27.40 52.80
N GLU A 26 8.32 -27.21 51.90
CA GLU A 26 7.67 -28.30 51.18
C GLU A 26 8.50 -28.71 49.93
N LYS A 27 8.71 -30.02 49.77
CA LYS A 27 9.09 -30.52 48.46
C LYS A 27 7.90 -30.23 47.54
N PRO A 28 8.10 -29.62 46.35
CA PRO A 28 7.04 -29.59 45.38
C PRO A 28 6.64 -31.04 45.18
N THR A 29 5.39 -31.40 45.45
CA THR A 29 4.80 -32.62 44.94
C THR A 29 4.89 -32.54 43.44
N GLY A 30 5.94 -33.17 42.90
CA GLY A 30 6.31 -33.03 41.51
C GLY A 30 5.32 -33.78 40.65
N VAL A 31 4.19 -33.17 40.38
CA VAL A 31 3.50 -33.41 39.11
C VAL A 31 4.43 -32.85 38.05
N LYS A 32 5.19 -33.75 37.40
CA LYS A 32 5.97 -33.37 36.23
C LYS A 32 4.98 -32.82 35.16
N THR A 33 4.79 -31.51 35.18
CA THR A 33 4.00 -30.82 34.19
C THR A 33 4.77 -30.89 32.90
N ARG A 34 4.17 -31.52 31.90
CA ARG A 34 4.72 -31.54 30.55
C ARG A 34 4.76 -30.12 29.97
N PRO A 35 5.73 -29.77 29.14
CA PRO A 35 5.75 -28.47 28.47
C PRO A 35 4.44 -28.25 27.73
N ASN A 36 3.99 -27.00 27.67
CA ASN A 36 2.82 -26.59 26.92
C ASN A 36 2.98 -27.02 25.44
N GLY A 37 1.94 -27.68 24.89
CA GLY A 37 1.99 -28.17 23.50
C GLY A 37 2.39 -29.64 23.35
N ALA A 38 2.93 -30.30 24.40
CA ALA A 38 3.35 -31.71 24.32
C ALA A 38 2.20 -32.74 24.21
N GLY A 39 0.96 -32.30 24.18
CA GLY A 39 -0.24 -33.12 24.12
C GLY A 39 -0.65 -33.72 25.47
N THR A 40 -1.81 -34.34 25.50
CA THR A 40 -2.42 -34.96 26.69
C THR A 40 -2.91 -36.35 26.36
N ALA A 41 -3.01 -37.25 27.38
CA ALA A 41 -3.67 -38.52 27.26
C ALA A 41 -4.73 -38.63 28.37
N PHE A 42 -5.92 -39.04 27.99
CA PHE A 42 -7.04 -39.27 28.90
C PHE A 42 -7.70 -40.62 28.63
N ARG A 43 -8.37 -41.20 29.62
CA ARG A 43 -9.04 -42.46 29.52
C ARG A 43 -10.42 -42.31 28.90
N ARG A 44 -10.74 -43.18 27.94
CA ARG A 44 -12.05 -43.21 27.31
C ARG A 44 -12.52 -44.65 27.30
N GLY A 45 -13.40 -45.03 28.20
CA GLY A 45 -13.78 -46.43 28.44
C GLY A 45 -12.61 -47.24 28.92
N LYS A 46 -12.35 -48.36 28.27
CA LYS A 46 -11.28 -49.32 28.65
C LYS A 46 -9.89 -48.95 28.06
N THR A 47 -9.80 -47.90 27.19
CA THR A 47 -8.58 -47.53 26.48
C THR A 47 -8.16 -46.10 26.74
N TRP A 48 -6.92 -45.76 26.40
CA TRP A 48 -6.38 -44.41 26.47
C TRP A 48 -6.45 -43.71 25.11
N THR A 49 -6.65 -42.37 25.13
CA THR A 49 -6.71 -41.52 23.95
C THR A 49 -5.64 -40.47 24.03
N ALA A 50 -4.78 -40.37 23.01
CA ALA A 50 -3.84 -39.30 22.81
C ALA A 50 -4.58 -38.08 22.21
N GLN A 51 -4.28 -36.87 22.64
CA GLN A 51 -4.84 -35.65 22.10
C GLN A 51 -3.80 -34.52 22.07
N VAL A 52 -3.76 -33.80 20.95
CA VAL A 52 -2.93 -32.59 20.78
C VAL A 52 -3.78 -31.44 20.28
N THR A 53 -3.47 -30.23 20.71
CA THR A 53 -4.06 -29.02 20.14
C THR A 53 -3.24 -28.62 18.92
N VAL A 54 -3.89 -28.51 17.76
CA VAL A 54 -3.25 -28.27 16.45
C VAL A 54 -3.48 -26.84 15.94
N GLY A 55 -4.41 -26.12 16.56
CA GLY A 55 -4.69 -24.72 16.20
C GLY A 55 -5.56 -24.05 17.26
N ILE A 56 -5.49 -22.72 17.30
CA ILE A 56 -6.37 -21.89 18.09
C ILE A 56 -6.91 -20.83 17.13
N SER A 57 -8.24 -20.77 16.97
CA SER A 57 -8.92 -19.75 16.20
C SER A 57 -9.74 -18.83 17.11
N TYR A 58 -9.75 -17.54 16.82
CA TYR A 58 -10.56 -16.56 17.51
C TYR A 58 -11.75 -16.21 16.62
N ASP A 59 -12.95 -16.43 17.12
CA ASP A 59 -14.17 -16.00 16.46
C ASP A 59 -14.50 -14.57 16.94
N ALA A 60 -14.30 -13.62 16.02
CA ALA A 60 -14.52 -12.20 16.30
C ALA A 60 -16.01 -11.87 16.52
N SER A 61 -16.94 -12.69 16.03
CA SER A 61 -18.38 -12.48 16.19
C SER A 61 -18.90 -12.90 17.56
N THR A 62 -18.29 -13.94 18.14
CA THR A 62 -18.71 -14.49 19.44
C THR A 62 -17.73 -14.18 20.59
N GLY A 63 -16.55 -13.60 20.26
CA GLY A 63 -15.49 -13.34 21.25
C GLY A 63 -14.84 -14.61 21.81
N LYS A 64 -15.07 -15.78 21.23
CA LYS A 64 -14.62 -17.07 21.76
C LYS A 64 -13.38 -17.59 21.08
N LEU A 65 -12.45 -18.12 21.89
CA LEU A 65 -11.30 -18.89 21.42
C LEU A 65 -11.73 -20.35 21.22
N THR A 66 -11.65 -20.85 19.98
CA THR A 66 -11.90 -22.23 19.62
C THR A 66 -10.58 -22.95 19.41
N ARG A 67 -10.42 -24.13 20.03
CA ARG A 67 -9.21 -24.96 19.91
C ARG A 67 -9.48 -26.14 19.01
N SER A 68 -8.80 -26.19 17.88
CA SER A 68 -8.79 -27.37 17.02
C SER A 68 -7.90 -28.46 17.65
N ARG A 69 -8.43 -29.66 17.80
CA ARG A 69 -7.73 -30.77 18.46
C ARG A 69 -7.74 -31.99 17.55
N ARG A 70 -6.62 -32.74 17.57
CA ARG A 70 -6.57 -34.09 16.99
C ARG A 70 -6.41 -35.10 18.08
N SER A 71 -7.09 -36.28 17.95
CA SER A 71 -7.03 -37.34 18.90
C SER A 71 -7.01 -38.71 18.24
N LYS A 72 -6.32 -39.67 18.85
CA LYS A 72 -6.35 -41.08 18.49
C LYS A 72 -6.51 -41.90 19.76
N GLY A 73 -7.53 -42.74 19.78
CA GLY A 73 -7.81 -43.67 20.87
C GLY A 73 -7.29 -45.09 20.58
N GLY A 74 -7.57 -46.01 21.51
CA GLY A 74 -7.26 -47.42 21.37
C GLY A 74 -5.96 -47.87 22.02
N PHE A 75 -5.25 -46.98 22.76
CA PHE A 75 -4.01 -47.35 23.45
C PHE A 75 -4.30 -48.13 24.74
N LYS A 76 -3.49 -49.13 25.02
CA LYS A 76 -3.63 -49.94 26.25
C LYS A 76 -3.19 -49.19 27.49
N THR A 77 -2.16 -48.34 27.34
CA THR A 77 -1.58 -47.60 28.49
C THR A 77 -1.54 -46.08 28.22
N LYS A 78 -1.50 -45.30 29.30
CA LYS A 78 -1.32 -43.86 29.25
C LYS A 78 0.02 -43.44 28.61
N ALA A 79 1.06 -44.25 28.85
CA ALA A 79 2.39 -43.99 28.31
C ALA A 79 2.41 -44.12 26.77
N GLU A 80 1.79 -45.21 26.22
CA GLU A 80 1.64 -45.37 24.78
C GLU A 80 0.89 -44.19 24.13
N ALA A 81 -0.23 -43.80 24.72
CA ALA A 81 -1.00 -42.66 24.22
C ALA A 81 -0.18 -41.37 24.22
N LEU A 82 0.61 -41.13 25.28
CA LEU A 82 1.47 -39.93 25.38
C LEU A 82 2.63 -39.99 24.39
N ASN A 83 3.21 -41.14 24.15
CA ASN A 83 4.28 -41.35 23.16
C ASN A 83 3.78 -41.18 21.71
N TYR A 84 2.49 -41.32 21.48
CA TYR A 84 1.87 -41.12 20.18
C TYR A 84 1.55 -39.64 19.88
N CYS A 85 1.53 -38.76 20.88
CA CYS A 85 1.23 -37.31 20.69
C CYS A 85 2.13 -36.62 19.65
N PRO A 86 3.47 -36.86 19.58
CA PRO A 86 4.31 -36.30 18.53
C PRO A 86 3.85 -36.72 17.11
N SER A 87 3.46 -38.00 16.93
CA SER A 87 2.99 -38.49 15.63
C SER A 87 1.68 -37.82 15.17
N LEU A 88 0.83 -37.34 16.09
CA LEU A 88 -0.35 -36.56 15.77
C LEU A 88 0.02 -35.14 15.26
N LEU A 89 1.16 -34.61 15.68
CA LEU A 89 1.72 -33.33 15.20
C LEU A 89 2.47 -33.53 13.87
N GLU A 90 3.24 -34.61 13.73
CA GLU A 90 3.96 -34.97 12.50
C GLU A 90 3.01 -35.21 11.31
N ASN A 91 1.82 -35.78 11.55
CA ASN A 91 0.81 -35.90 10.51
C ASN A 91 0.18 -34.55 10.06
N LEU A 92 0.43 -33.47 10.76
CA LEU A 92 0.16 -32.10 10.27
C LEU A 92 1.22 -31.64 9.26
N SER A 93 2.49 -31.97 9.52
CA SER A 93 3.60 -31.64 8.64
C SER A 93 3.63 -32.46 7.33
N ARG A 94 2.78 -33.49 7.19
CA ARG A 94 2.64 -34.27 5.96
C ARG A 94 1.66 -33.70 4.93
N GLN A 95 0.83 -32.72 5.28
CA GLN A 95 0.14 -31.94 4.25
C GLN A 95 1.18 -31.00 3.64
N LYS A 96 1.54 -31.23 2.37
CA LYS A 96 2.41 -30.31 1.64
C LYS A 96 1.73 -28.96 1.60
N ALA A 97 2.45 -27.93 1.98
CA ALA A 97 1.96 -26.58 1.85
C ALA A 97 1.56 -26.30 0.40
N PRO A 98 0.46 -25.60 0.15
CA PRO A 98 0.11 -25.17 -1.20
C PRO A 98 1.24 -24.36 -1.83
N SER A 99 1.35 -24.42 -3.15
CA SER A 99 2.35 -23.66 -3.90
C SER A 99 2.02 -22.17 -3.95
N LEU A 100 3.00 -21.35 -4.27
CA LEU A 100 2.77 -19.92 -4.51
C LEU A 100 1.75 -19.69 -5.65
N SER A 101 1.77 -20.57 -6.69
CA SER A 101 0.80 -20.52 -7.79
C SER A 101 -0.63 -20.85 -7.36
N TYR A 102 -0.82 -21.68 -6.36
CA TYR A 102 -2.15 -21.91 -5.77
C TYR A 102 -2.75 -20.61 -5.24
N TYR A 103 -1.96 -19.85 -4.47
CA TYR A 103 -2.41 -18.55 -3.91
C TYR A 103 -2.58 -17.49 -4.99
N TRP A 104 -1.74 -17.51 -6.02
CA TRP A 104 -1.96 -16.63 -7.18
C TRP A 104 -3.29 -16.89 -7.86
N ASN A 105 -3.64 -18.16 -8.12
CA ASN A 105 -4.90 -18.52 -8.77
C ASN A 105 -6.11 -18.13 -7.90
N SER A 106 -6.01 -18.32 -6.58
CA SER A 106 -7.04 -17.89 -5.63
C SER A 106 -7.21 -16.37 -5.66
N PHE A 107 -6.11 -15.61 -5.61
CA PHE A 107 -6.11 -14.15 -5.71
C PHE A 107 -6.63 -13.66 -7.06
N TYR A 108 -6.22 -14.31 -8.14
CA TYR A 108 -6.63 -13.97 -9.51
C TYR A 108 -8.15 -14.09 -9.67
N GLY A 109 -8.76 -15.16 -9.19
CA GLY A 109 -10.20 -15.41 -9.33
C GLY A 109 -11.09 -14.60 -8.37
N SER A 110 -10.55 -14.05 -7.27
CA SER A 110 -11.36 -13.44 -6.21
C SER A 110 -11.16 -11.95 -6.01
N GLU A 111 -9.91 -11.49 -6.09
CA GLU A 111 -9.54 -10.11 -5.70
C GLU A 111 -9.00 -9.29 -6.87
N LEU A 112 -8.29 -9.90 -7.83
CA LEU A 112 -7.60 -9.17 -8.89
C LEU A 112 -8.55 -8.35 -9.75
N GLU A 113 -9.73 -8.87 -10.07
CA GLU A 113 -10.71 -8.19 -10.92
C GLU A 113 -11.32 -6.94 -10.27
N LYS A 114 -11.31 -6.86 -8.95
CA LYS A 114 -11.78 -5.68 -8.19
C LYS A 114 -10.81 -4.51 -8.24
N LEU A 115 -9.60 -4.73 -8.73
CA LEU A 115 -8.57 -3.71 -8.83
C LEU A 115 -8.69 -2.93 -10.15
N SER A 116 -8.10 -1.72 -10.17
CA SER A 116 -8.00 -0.93 -11.41
C SER A 116 -7.22 -1.69 -12.49
N GLU A 117 -7.52 -1.44 -13.77
CA GLU A 117 -6.85 -2.08 -14.91
C GLU A 117 -5.32 -1.95 -14.85
N SER A 118 -4.83 -0.75 -14.56
CA SER A 118 -3.39 -0.51 -14.38
C SER A 118 -2.78 -1.41 -13.29
N LYS A 119 -3.48 -1.60 -12.17
CA LYS A 119 -2.99 -2.44 -11.08
C LYS A 119 -3.07 -3.93 -11.44
N ARG A 120 -4.12 -4.35 -12.14
CA ARG A 120 -4.23 -5.70 -12.68
C ARG A 120 -3.07 -6.04 -13.61
N THR A 121 -2.76 -5.13 -14.53
CA THR A 121 -1.63 -5.28 -15.47
C THR A 121 -0.30 -5.35 -14.72
N ALA A 122 -0.05 -4.45 -13.75
CA ALA A 122 1.15 -4.46 -12.94
C ALA A 122 1.32 -5.79 -12.18
N TYR A 123 0.27 -6.33 -11.58
CA TYR A 123 0.33 -7.60 -10.86
C TYR A 123 0.50 -8.81 -11.78
N LYS A 124 -0.09 -8.81 -12.99
CA LYS A 124 0.18 -9.85 -14.00
C LYS A 124 1.65 -9.85 -14.44
N ILE A 125 2.25 -8.68 -14.60
CA ILE A 125 3.68 -8.55 -14.92
C ILE A 125 4.54 -9.00 -13.73
N ALA A 126 4.20 -8.58 -12.51
CA ALA A 126 4.88 -8.99 -11.29
C ALA A 126 4.84 -10.52 -11.10
N TRP A 127 3.69 -11.15 -11.36
CA TRP A 127 3.54 -12.60 -11.29
C TRP A 127 4.46 -13.34 -12.26
N LYS A 128 4.57 -12.88 -13.52
CA LYS A 128 5.50 -13.47 -14.50
C LYS A 128 6.95 -13.47 -13.99
N LYS A 129 7.34 -12.45 -13.24
CA LYS A 129 8.68 -12.32 -12.66
C LYS A 129 8.93 -13.26 -11.48
N LEU A 130 7.89 -13.82 -10.89
CA LEU A 130 7.95 -14.83 -9.81
C LEU A 130 7.96 -16.28 -10.35
N ALA A 131 8.02 -16.47 -11.66
CA ALA A 131 8.03 -17.80 -12.29
C ALA A 131 9.02 -18.80 -11.66
N PRO A 132 10.27 -18.42 -11.29
CA PRO A 132 11.23 -19.35 -10.69
C PRO A 132 10.77 -20.01 -9.39
N ILE A 133 9.90 -19.35 -8.62
CA ILE A 133 9.40 -19.84 -7.32
C ILE A 133 7.91 -20.16 -7.35
N ALA A 134 7.23 -19.97 -8.48
CA ALA A 134 5.77 -20.11 -8.59
C ALA A 134 5.25 -21.49 -8.19
N ALA A 135 5.95 -22.55 -8.57
CA ALA A 135 5.56 -23.94 -8.26
C ALA A 135 6.00 -24.42 -6.87
N MET A 136 6.79 -23.62 -6.14
CA MET A 136 7.30 -24.01 -4.83
C MET A 136 6.20 -23.93 -3.76
N PRO A 137 6.20 -24.88 -2.80
CA PRO A 137 5.39 -24.75 -1.59
C PRO A 137 5.72 -23.47 -0.84
N ILE A 138 4.69 -22.80 -0.30
CA ILE A 138 4.86 -21.47 0.32
C ILE A 138 5.78 -21.49 1.54
N ASP A 139 5.81 -22.62 2.28
CA ASP A 139 6.67 -22.85 3.44
C ASP A 139 8.13 -23.18 3.08
N ALA A 140 8.38 -23.59 1.83
CA ALA A 140 9.72 -23.85 1.32
C ALA A 140 10.42 -22.59 0.77
N ILE A 141 9.68 -21.49 0.58
CA ILE A 141 10.24 -20.21 0.10
C ILE A 141 10.95 -19.52 1.27
N THR A 142 12.26 -19.38 1.19
CA THR A 142 13.08 -18.71 2.20
C THR A 142 13.28 -17.23 1.86
N VAL A 143 13.62 -16.40 2.87
CA VAL A 143 13.92 -14.96 2.66
C VAL A 143 15.06 -14.73 1.66
N PRO A 144 16.20 -15.45 1.76
CA PRO A 144 17.29 -15.31 0.77
C PRO A 144 16.84 -15.62 -0.66
N LEU A 145 16.07 -16.71 -0.86
CA LEU A 145 15.56 -17.10 -2.17
C LEU A 145 14.60 -16.04 -2.73
N LEU A 146 13.73 -15.50 -1.87
CA LEU A 146 12.78 -14.48 -2.26
C LEU A 146 13.48 -13.18 -2.68
N ARG A 147 14.49 -12.76 -1.92
CA ARG A 147 15.33 -11.59 -2.25
C ARG A 147 16.07 -11.78 -3.57
N ASP A 148 16.77 -12.89 -3.73
CA ASP A 148 17.50 -13.21 -4.95
C ASP A 148 16.59 -13.21 -6.19
N THR A 149 15.39 -13.80 -6.06
CA THR A 149 14.38 -13.81 -7.13
C THR A 149 13.95 -12.39 -7.50
N VAL A 150 13.70 -11.53 -6.51
CA VAL A 150 13.27 -10.14 -6.75
C VAL A 150 14.41 -9.31 -7.36
N GLU A 151 15.61 -9.41 -6.83
CA GLU A 151 16.80 -8.68 -7.32
C GLU A 151 17.09 -9.01 -8.79
N LYS A 152 17.06 -10.30 -9.15
CA LYS A 152 17.31 -10.75 -10.53
C LYS A 152 16.18 -10.38 -11.50
N SER A 153 14.92 -10.48 -11.07
CA SER A 153 13.77 -10.28 -11.98
C SER A 153 13.28 -8.84 -12.02
N ALA A 154 13.58 -8.01 -11.02
CA ALA A 154 13.10 -6.64 -10.86
C ALA A 154 14.16 -5.72 -10.22
N PRO A 155 15.26 -5.39 -10.93
CA PRO A 155 16.37 -4.61 -10.39
C PRO A 155 16.02 -3.14 -10.12
N THR A 156 14.86 -2.65 -10.52
CA THR A 156 14.42 -1.27 -10.33
C THR A 156 13.27 -1.17 -9.34
N PHE A 157 13.10 0.01 -8.74
CA PHE A 157 12.16 0.27 -7.65
C PHE A 157 10.71 -0.15 -7.93
N TYR A 158 10.11 0.35 -9.03
CA TYR A 158 8.67 0.13 -9.28
C TYR A 158 8.31 -1.34 -9.52
N PRO A 159 9.00 -2.10 -10.38
CA PRO A 159 8.75 -3.53 -10.53
C PRO A 159 8.96 -4.33 -9.23
N ALA A 160 10.00 -4.02 -8.46
CA ALA A 160 10.25 -4.67 -7.17
C ALA A 160 9.15 -4.37 -6.15
N ARG A 161 8.68 -3.12 -6.10
CA ARG A 161 7.55 -2.69 -5.27
C ARG A 161 6.26 -3.42 -5.64
N ASP A 162 5.97 -3.58 -6.93
CA ASP A 162 4.76 -4.27 -7.38
C ASP A 162 4.82 -5.76 -7.06
N ILE A 163 5.99 -6.41 -7.17
CA ILE A 163 6.20 -7.79 -6.70
C ILE A 163 5.98 -7.87 -5.18
N LYS A 164 6.60 -6.99 -4.39
CA LYS A 164 6.44 -6.96 -2.94
C LYS A 164 4.97 -6.80 -2.55
N SER A 165 4.26 -5.89 -3.22
CA SER A 165 2.83 -5.64 -3.00
C SER A 165 1.97 -6.87 -3.36
N LEU A 166 2.25 -7.54 -4.47
CA LEU A 166 1.58 -8.78 -4.85
C LEU A 166 1.81 -9.87 -3.82
N LEU A 167 3.07 -10.10 -3.42
CA LEU A 167 3.43 -11.10 -2.43
C LEU A 167 2.73 -10.87 -1.09
N MET A 168 2.52 -9.60 -0.67
CA MET A 168 1.74 -9.30 0.53
C MET A 168 0.30 -9.83 0.44
N HIS A 169 -0.33 -9.76 -0.74
CA HIS A 169 -1.66 -10.35 -0.94
C HIS A 169 -1.62 -11.87 -0.88
N LEU A 170 -0.67 -12.50 -1.58
CA LEU A 170 -0.56 -13.96 -1.62
C LEU A 170 -0.24 -14.55 -0.23
N TYR A 171 0.70 -13.94 0.50
CA TYR A 171 1.03 -14.39 1.85
C TYR A 171 -0.11 -14.13 2.85
N ARG A 172 -0.93 -13.09 2.66
CA ARG A 172 -2.14 -12.89 3.46
C ARG A 172 -3.12 -14.05 3.31
N LEU A 173 -3.34 -14.53 2.08
CA LEU A 173 -4.18 -15.71 1.83
C LEU A 173 -3.55 -16.97 2.45
N ALA A 174 -2.24 -17.16 2.27
CA ALA A 174 -1.53 -18.29 2.85
C ALA A 174 -1.62 -18.34 4.38
N VAL A 175 -1.49 -17.19 5.04
CA VAL A 175 -1.63 -17.11 6.51
C VAL A 175 -3.05 -17.39 6.96
N ALA A 176 -4.06 -16.96 6.20
CA ALA A 176 -5.46 -17.30 6.48
C ALA A 176 -5.72 -18.81 6.42
N ASP A 177 -5.02 -19.52 5.54
CA ASP A 177 -5.06 -21.00 5.42
C ASP A 177 -4.14 -21.73 6.42
N GLY A 178 -3.45 -20.99 7.30
CA GLY A 178 -2.52 -21.54 8.30
C GLY A 178 -1.10 -21.80 7.78
N TRP A 179 -0.73 -21.27 6.61
CA TRP A 179 0.58 -21.40 5.98
C TRP A 179 1.31 -20.04 5.88
N GLY A 180 2.64 -20.11 5.83
CA GLY A 180 3.47 -18.92 5.59
C GLY A 180 3.54 -17.93 6.76
N ASN A 181 4.17 -16.77 6.49
CA ASN A 181 4.36 -15.68 7.44
C ASN A 181 4.29 -14.34 6.70
N LEU A 182 3.47 -13.39 7.19
CA LEU A 182 3.33 -12.05 6.61
C LEU A 182 4.62 -11.22 6.65
N ASP A 183 5.57 -11.55 7.49
CA ASP A 183 6.84 -10.84 7.55
C ASP A 183 7.76 -11.18 6.36
N MET A 184 7.56 -12.32 5.71
CA MET A 184 8.36 -12.73 4.55
C MET A 184 8.41 -11.68 3.44
N PRO A 185 7.29 -11.19 2.88
CA PRO A 185 7.33 -10.13 1.88
C PRO A 185 7.84 -8.78 2.42
N ARG A 186 7.64 -8.49 3.71
CA ARG A 186 8.12 -7.24 4.35
C ARG A 186 9.63 -7.14 4.35
N LEU A 187 10.32 -8.28 4.47
CA LEU A 187 11.78 -8.37 4.48
C LEU A 187 12.44 -8.16 3.11
N ILE A 188 11.66 -8.03 2.03
CA ILE A 188 12.16 -7.61 0.72
C ILE A 188 12.60 -6.14 0.82
N VAL A 189 13.89 -5.91 0.61
CA VAL A 189 14.45 -4.56 0.50
C VAL A 189 14.21 -4.05 -0.92
N LEU A 190 13.60 -2.87 -1.06
CA LEU A 190 13.39 -2.28 -2.36
C LEU A 190 14.66 -1.56 -2.82
N PRO A 191 14.97 -1.59 -4.11
CA PRO A 191 16.02 -0.74 -4.69
C PRO A 191 15.74 0.73 -4.38
N LYS A 192 16.79 1.56 -4.43
CA LYS A 192 16.63 3.01 -4.25
C LYS A 192 15.67 3.55 -5.31
N ASN A 193 14.77 4.41 -4.88
CA ASN A 193 13.90 5.12 -5.81
C ASN A 193 14.65 6.34 -6.34
N ASP A 194 15.27 6.20 -7.49
CA ASP A 194 15.94 7.30 -8.20
C ASP A 194 14.91 8.10 -9.03
N GLU A 195 13.75 8.37 -8.45
CA GLU A 195 12.75 9.21 -9.10
C GLU A 195 13.36 10.61 -9.31
N LYS A 196 13.58 10.95 -10.58
CA LYS A 196 14.03 12.29 -10.94
C LYS A 196 12.96 13.28 -10.50
N GLU A 197 13.39 14.31 -9.80
CA GLU A 197 12.53 15.41 -9.43
C GLU A 197 11.84 15.96 -10.69
N ARG A 198 10.53 16.10 -10.62
CA ARG A 198 9.77 16.63 -11.76
C ARG A 198 9.93 18.13 -11.80
N VAL A 199 10.52 18.60 -12.87
CA VAL A 199 10.78 20.02 -13.07
C VAL A 199 9.54 20.68 -13.65
N PRO A 200 9.04 21.80 -13.08
CA PRO A 200 7.96 22.57 -13.68
C PRO A 200 8.43 23.33 -14.94
N PHE A 201 7.49 23.74 -15.77
CA PHE A 201 7.74 24.70 -16.84
C PHE A 201 8.07 26.05 -16.24
N SER A 202 9.13 26.68 -16.71
CA SER A 202 9.49 28.07 -16.33
C SER A 202 8.50 29.07 -16.95
N ASP A 203 8.48 30.30 -16.42
CA ASP A 203 7.65 31.36 -17.00
C ASP A 203 8.06 31.68 -18.45
N ILE A 204 9.34 31.57 -18.77
CA ILE A 204 9.85 31.73 -20.13
C ILE A 204 9.27 30.67 -21.05
N GLU A 205 9.27 29.40 -20.65
CA GLU A 205 8.70 28.31 -21.45
C GLU A 205 7.19 28.44 -21.61
N GLN A 206 6.48 28.90 -20.60
CA GLN A 206 5.04 29.16 -20.70
C GLN A 206 4.77 30.30 -21.70
N ALA A 207 5.56 31.37 -21.68
CA ALA A 207 5.45 32.46 -22.65
C ALA A 207 5.80 31.99 -24.08
N GLN A 208 6.79 31.08 -24.23
CA GLN A 208 7.12 30.47 -25.52
C GLN A 208 5.97 29.60 -26.05
N LEU A 209 5.30 28.84 -25.20
CA LEU A 209 4.12 28.02 -25.57
C LEU A 209 2.98 28.91 -26.09
N TRP A 210 2.66 30.00 -25.40
CA TRP A 210 1.65 30.96 -25.84
C TRP A 210 2.01 31.59 -27.17
N ARG A 211 3.21 32.14 -27.31
CA ARG A 211 3.67 32.73 -28.56
C ARG A 211 3.61 31.74 -29.73
N SER A 212 4.04 30.50 -29.50
CA SER A 212 4.02 29.45 -30.51
C SER A 212 2.59 29.07 -30.88
N TYR A 213 1.68 29.00 -29.92
CA TYR A 213 0.26 28.76 -30.14
C TYR A 213 -0.37 29.87 -31.02
N ASP A 214 -0.12 31.12 -30.69
CA ASP A 214 -0.60 32.29 -31.44
C ASP A 214 -0.07 32.32 -32.88
N GLN A 215 1.09 31.70 -33.14
CA GLN A 215 1.69 31.51 -34.47
C GLN A 215 1.16 30.26 -35.20
N GLY A 216 0.12 29.60 -34.70
CA GLY A 216 -0.53 28.47 -35.35
C GLY A 216 -0.04 27.08 -34.90
N ASN A 217 0.82 26.99 -33.88
CA ASN A 217 1.18 25.69 -33.29
C ASN A 217 0.07 25.18 -32.37
N VAL A 218 -1.02 24.66 -32.94
CA VAL A 218 -2.16 24.12 -32.18
C VAL A 218 -1.76 23.03 -31.16
N ASN A 219 -0.67 22.28 -31.41
CA ASN A 219 -0.20 21.24 -30.52
C ASN A 219 0.34 21.80 -29.17
N ALA A 220 0.82 23.06 -29.15
CA ALA A 220 1.19 23.74 -27.91
C ALA A 220 0.00 23.91 -26.95
N GLY A 221 -1.21 24.02 -27.47
CA GLY A 221 -2.45 24.09 -26.71
C GLY A 221 -2.66 22.92 -25.77
N LEU A 222 -2.17 21.73 -26.10
CA LEU A 222 -2.24 20.56 -25.21
C LEU A 222 -1.48 20.81 -23.89
N ALA A 223 -0.29 21.39 -23.98
CA ALA A 223 0.49 21.75 -22.79
C ALA A 223 -0.16 22.91 -22.02
N LEU A 224 -0.61 23.96 -22.72
CA LEU A 224 -1.28 25.12 -22.14
C LEU A 224 -2.51 24.70 -21.34
N ILE A 225 -3.41 23.90 -21.91
CA ILE A 225 -4.60 23.41 -21.21
C ILE A 225 -4.19 22.70 -19.91
N MET A 226 -3.21 21.77 -19.99
CA MET A 226 -2.78 21.02 -18.79
C MET A 226 -2.08 21.89 -17.74
N ILE A 227 -1.30 22.89 -18.15
CA ILE A 227 -0.64 23.83 -17.24
C ILE A 227 -1.67 24.71 -16.52
N TYR A 228 -2.67 25.21 -17.22
CA TYR A 228 -3.62 26.16 -16.66
C TYR A 228 -4.79 25.52 -15.91
N THR A 229 -5.07 24.23 -16.17
CA THR A 229 -6.15 23.48 -15.50
C THR A 229 -5.65 22.47 -14.48
N GLY A 230 -4.36 22.16 -14.50
CA GLY A 230 -3.78 21.08 -13.71
C GLY A 230 -4.29 19.68 -14.09
N MET A 231 -4.89 19.50 -15.26
CA MET A 231 -5.35 18.20 -15.75
C MET A 231 -4.19 17.24 -15.95
N MET A 232 -4.46 15.97 -15.70
CA MET A 232 -3.56 14.89 -16.11
C MET A 232 -3.79 14.52 -17.59
N PRO A 233 -2.77 13.98 -18.28
CA PRO A 233 -2.92 13.56 -19.68
C PRO A 233 -4.13 12.67 -19.93
N GLY A 234 -4.38 11.69 -19.03
CA GLY A 234 -5.53 10.79 -19.13
C GLY A 234 -6.87 11.50 -18.95
N GLU A 235 -6.91 12.54 -18.11
CA GLU A 235 -8.13 13.35 -17.92
C GLU A 235 -8.42 14.15 -19.19
N LEU A 236 -7.44 14.84 -19.75
CA LEU A 236 -7.60 15.62 -20.97
C LEU A 236 -8.02 14.73 -22.17
N ARG A 237 -7.41 13.55 -22.30
CA ARG A 237 -7.77 12.58 -23.35
C ARG A 237 -9.18 12.00 -23.19
N GLY A 238 -9.69 11.99 -21.96
CA GLY A 238 -11.04 11.49 -21.66
C GLY A 238 -12.15 12.53 -21.80
N VAL A 239 -11.83 13.78 -22.16
CA VAL A 239 -12.84 14.84 -22.26
C VAL A 239 -13.73 14.63 -23.47
N ASP A 240 -15.04 14.58 -23.24
CA ASP A 240 -16.06 14.72 -24.28
C ASP A 240 -16.41 16.20 -24.43
N VAL A 241 -16.75 16.63 -25.63
CA VAL A 241 -17.14 18.02 -25.92
C VAL A 241 -18.32 18.44 -25.03
N SER A 242 -19.27 17.54 -24.79
CA SER A 242 -20.42 17.77 -23.91
C SER A 242 -20.08 18.01 -22.44
N MET A 243 -18.86 17.70 -22.00
CA MET A 243 -18.38 17.96 -20.63
C MET A 243 -17.92 19.39 -20.44
N ILE A 244 -17.71 20.15 -21.53
CA ILE A 244 -17.13 21.49 -21.54
C ILE A 244 -18.26 22.53 -21.54
N ASP A 245 -18.26 23.40 -20.54
CA ASP A 245 -19.15 24.53 -20.42
C ASP A 245 -18.27 25.79 -20.38
N LEU A 246 -18.12 26.43 -21.55
CA LEU A 246 -17.26 27.61 -21.69
C LEU A 246 -17.87 28.84 -20.99
N ASP A 247 -19.18 28.97 -20.95
CA ASP A 247 -19.87 30.09 -20.29
C ASP A 247 -19.68 30.03 -18.78
N ALA A 248 -19.85 28.84 -18.18
CA ALA A 248 -19.56 28.60 -16.77
C ALA A 248 -18.08 28.33 -16.48
N ARG A 249 -17.23 28.33 -17.49
CA ARG A 249 -15.78 28.11 -17.43
C ARG A 249 -15.41 26.88 -16.60
N ARG A 250 -15.93 25.71 -17.00
CA ARG A 250 -15.68 24.45 -16.30
C ARG A 250 -15.76 23.24 -17.25
N ILE A 251 -15.05 22.17 -16.86
CA ILE A 251 -15.21 20.85 -17.43
C ILE A 251 -15.69 19.90 -16.32
N SER A 252 -16.82 19.24 -16.54
CA SER A 252 -17.45 18.33 -15.57
C SER A 252 -17.31 16.88 -15.99
N GLY A 253 -17.08 15.96 -15.04
CA GLY A 253 -17.04 14.53 -15.30
C GLY A 253 -15.73 13.97 -15.91
N ALA A 254 -14.75 14.81 -16.22
CA ALA A 254 -13.47 14.37 -16.81
C ALA A 254 -12.47 13.80 -15.79
N GLY A 255 -12.78 13.84 -14.51
CA GLY A 255 -11.86 13.38 -13.45
C GLY A 255 -11.68 11.86 -13.43
N LEU A 256 -10.45 11.43 -13.23
CA LEU A 256 -10.08 10.03 -13.12
C LEU A 256 -9.50 9.72 -11.72
N LYS A 257 -9.41 8.45 -11.37
CA LYS A 257 -8.66 7.87 -10.26
C LYS A 257 -9.29 7.98 -8.87
N THR A 258 -9.81 9.13 -8.43
CA THR A 258 -10.39 9.28 -7.09
C THR A 258 -11.80 9.85 -7.17
N GLU A 259 -12.65 9.55 -6.19
CA GLU A 259 -14.03 10.05 -6.16
C GLU A 259 -14.11 11.58 -6.11
N VAL A 260 -13.17 12.23 -5.40
CA VAL A 260 -13.06 13.70 -5.39
C VAL A 260 -12.83 14.22 -6.80
N ARG A 261 -11.88 13.62 -7.55
CA ARG A 261 -11.56 14.06 -8.91
C ARG A 261 -12.67 13.80 -9.91
N LYS A 262 -13.48 12.77 -9.70
CA LYS A 262 -14.64 12.45 -10.55
C LYS A 262 -15.79 13.43 -10.33
N LYS A 263 -15.99 13.90 -9.10
CA LYS A 263 -17.10 14.79 -8.72
C LYS A 263 -16.79 16.27 -8.92
N GLU A 264 -15.54 16.68 -8.68
CA GLU A 264 -15.14 18.06 -8.77
C GLU A 264 -14.92 18.49 -10.22
N ALA A 265 -15.58 19.58 -10.61
CA ALA A 265 -15.38 20.19 -11.91
C ALA A 265 -13.96 20.81 -12.01
N ILE A 266 -13.41 20.78 -13.22
CA ILE A 266 -12.17 21.44 -13.57
C ILE A 266 -12.51 22.88 -13.89
N ILE A 267 -11.91 23.83 -13.17
CA ILE A 267 -12.12 25.25 -13.40
C ILE A 267 -11.24 25.71 -14.56
N LEU A 268 -11.82 26.47 -15.47
CA LEU A 268 -11.15 27.01 -16.64
C LEU A 268 -10.78 28.48 -16.42
N PRO A 269 -9.49 28.85 -16.43
CA PRO A 269 -9.08 30.25 -16.55
C PRO A 269 -9.59 30.85 -17.88
N ALA A 270 -9.91 32.13 -17.88
CA ALA A 270 -10.45 32.79 -19.07
C ALA A 270 -9.56 32.63 -20.31
N ASP A 271 -8.23 32.73 -20.11
CA ASP A 271 -7.24 32.62 -21.18
C ASP A 271 -7.22 31.25 -21.90
N ILE A 272 -7.73 30.20 -21.24
CA ILE A 272 -7.74 28.83 -21.81
C ILE A 272 -9.04 28.57 -22.60
N CYS A 273 -10.09 29.33 -22.39
CA CYS A 273 -11.35 29.14 -23.09
C CYS A 273 -11.17 29.22 -24.63
N PRO A 274 -10.49 30.24 -25.22
CA PRO A 274 -10.26 30.28 -26.65
C PRO A 274 -9.44 29.11 -27.19
N VAL A 275 -8.50 28.58 -26.38
CA VAL A 275 -7.70 27.40 -26.76
C VAL A 275 -8.57 26.16 -26.86
N LEU A 276 -9.50 25.99 -25.89
CA LEU A 276 -10.46 24.89 -25.91
C LEU A 276 -11.46 25.05 -27.04
N GLU A 277 -12.00 26.24 -27.26
CA GLU A 277 -12.93 26.53 -28.35
C GLU A 277 -12.34 26.17 -29.71
N ASN A 278 -11.10 26.59 -30.01
CA ASN A 278 -10.39 26.19 -31.21
C ASN A 278 -10.24 24.65 -31.30
N MET A 279 -9.94 23.95 -30.20
CA MET A 279 -9.84 22.50 -30.22
C MET A 279 -11.18 21.79 -30.37
N MET A 280 -12.28 22.42 -30.00
CA MET A 280 -13.63 21.88 -30.16
C MET A 280 -14.14 22.03 -31.60
N GLU A 281 -13.54 22.89 -32.42
CA GLU A 281 -13.97 23.07 -33.82
C GLU A 281 -13.96 21.76 -34.58
N GLY A 282 -15.09 21.41 -35.16
CA GLY A 282 -15.28 20.16 -35.92
C GLY A 282 -15.36 18.89 -35.08
N GLN A 283 -15.32 19.00 -33.76
CA GLN A 283 -15.45 17.85 -32.85
C GLN A 283 -16.90 17.73 -32.35
N THR A 284 -17.45 16.49 -32.33
CA THR A 284 -18.82 16.23 -31.88
C THR A 284 -18.88 15.37 -30.61
N GLU A 285 -17.93 14.48 -30.42
CA GLU A 285 -17.90 13.54 -29.30
C GLU A 285 -16.70 13.82 -28.40
N LYS A 286 -15.50 13.48 -28.84
CA LYS A 286 -14.25 13.62 -28.10
C LYS A 286 -13.55 14.92 -28.44
N LEU A 287 -13.09 15.63 -27.42
CA LEU A 287 -12.22 16.79 -27.63
C LEU A 287 -10.93 16.39 -28.38
N LEU A 288 -10.37 15.24 -28.03
CA LEU A 288 -9.14 14.71 -28.62
C LEU A 288 -9.40 13.30 -29.18
N PRO A 289 -9.82 13.16 -30.46
CA PRO A 289 -10.16 11.88 -31.06
C PRO A 289 -8.93 11.07 -31.48
N TYR A 290 -7.85 11.07 -30.70
CA TYR A 290 -6.65 10.33 -31.05
C TYR A 290 -6.26 9.28 -30.02
N SER A 291 -5.43 8.32 -30.48
CA SER A 291 -4.84 7.32 -29.58
C SER A 291 -3.90 7.95 -28.55
N GLU A 292 -3.56 7.19 -27.53
CA GLU A 292 -2.58 7.62 -26.54
C GLU A 292 -1.23 7.95 -27.15
N GLY A 293 -0.73 7.12 -28.06
CA GLY A 293 0.54 7.34 -28.74
C GLY A 293 0.54 8.64 -29.56
N GLU A 294 -0.57 8.92 -30.27
CA GLU A 294 -0.74 10.14 -31.05
C GLU A 294 -0.82 11.38 -30.13
N PHE A 295 -1.48 11.29 -28.99
CA PHE A 295 -1.50 12.37 -28.00
C PHE A 295 -0.08 12.75 -27.56
N TYR A 296 0.74 11.75 -27.16
CA TYR A 296 2.12 12.03 -26.73
C TYR A 296 2.98 12.57 -27.88
N ARG A 297 2.79 12.06 -29.10
CA ARG A 297 3.50 12.56 -30.27
C ARG A 297 3.19 14.04 -30.50
N ARG A 298 1.92 14.44 -30.51
CA ARG A 298 1.49 15.83 -30.68
C ARG A 298 1.95 16.73 -29.53
N TYR A 299 1.85 16.26 -28.31
CA TYR A 299 2.33 17.00 -27.16
C TYR A 299 3.82 17.35 -27.27
N TYR A 300 4.66 16.39 -27.61
CA TYR A 300 6.10 16.63 -27.76
C TYR A 300 6.44 17.46 -29.00
N ASP A 301 5.73 17.30 -30.10
CA ASP A 301 5.83 18.16 -31.28
C ASP A 301 5.49 19.62 -30.92
N GLY A 302 4.44 19.83 -30.12
CA GLY A 302 4.07 21.14 -29.63
C GLY A 302 5.17 21.83 -28.81
N LEU A 303 5.83 21.07 -27.91
CA LEU A 303 6.95 21.59 -27.13
C LEU A 303 8.18 21.90 -27.99
N GLU A 304 8.52 21.02 -28.92
CA GLU A 304 9.66 21.17 -29.81
C GLU A 304 9.53 22.43 -30.67
N LYS A 305 8.37 22.63 -31.31
CA LYS A 305 8.08 23.83 -32.11
C LYS A 305 8.05 25.12 -31.28
N ALA A 306 7.70 25.02 -30.01
CA ALA A 306 7.76 26.16 -29.08
C ALA A 306 9.17 26.43 -28.52
N GLY A 307 10.17 25.60 -28.82
CA GLY A 307 11.51 25.71 -28.28
C GLY A 307 11.61 25.40 -26.77
N CYS A 308 10.67 24.63 -26.23
CA CYS A 308 10.62 24.24 -24.81
C CYS A 308 11.39 22.95 -24.57
N ARG A 309 11.82 22.77 -23.33
CA ARG A 309 12.40 21.48 -22.88
C ARG A 309 11.40 20.35 -23.08
N LYS A 310 11.90 19.16 -23.42
CA LYS A 310 11.10 17.93 -23.56
C LYS A 310 10.66 17.42 -22.19
N LEU A 311 9.75 18.13 -21.52
CA LEU A 311 9.19 17.75 -20.24
C LEU A 311 8.02 16.77 -20.42
N GLN A 312 7.88 15.84 -19.45
CA GLN A 312 6.76 14.91 -19.45
C GLN A 312 5.42 15.66 -19.22
N PRO A 313 4.29 15.21 -19.78
CA PRO A 313 3.00 15.88 -19.59
C PRO A 313 2.58 16.08 -18.14
N TYR A 314 3.06 15.21 -17.23
CA TYR A 314 2.81 15.39 -15.79
C TYR A 314 3.49 16.65 -15.22
N SER A 315 4.54 17.17 -15.88
CA SER A 315 5.19 18.44 -15.51
C SER A 315 4.23 19.62 -15.65
N CYS A 316 3.24 19.56 -16.55
CA CYS A 316 2.21 20.59 -16.66
C CYS A 316 1.43 20.72 -15.33
N ARG A 317 0.93 19.61 -14.80
CA ARG A 317 0.24 19.63 -13.50
C ARG A 317 1.18 20.01 -12.34
N HIS A 318 2.46 19.65 -12.45
CA HIS A 318 3.45 20.06 -11.47
C HIS A 318 3.62 21.59 -11.49
N THR A 319 3.67 22.19 -12.69
CA THR A 319 3.71 23.67 -12.87
C THR A 319 2.51 24.34 -12.23
N THR A 320 1.29 23.85 -12.49
CA THR A 320 0.06 24.37 -11.86
C THR A 320 0.16 24.33 -10.34
N ALA A 321 0.53 23.16 -9.80
CA ALA A 321 0.63 22.95 -8.36
C ALA A 321 1.66 23.88 -7.73
N THR A 322 2.87 23.96 -8.28
CA THR A 322 3.94 24.84 -7.79
C THR A 322 3.51 26.29 -7.82
N ARG A 323 2.91 26.75 -8.92
CA ARG A 323 2.48 28.15 -9.08
C ARG A 323 1.44 28.53 -8.02
N HIS A 324 0.41 27.72 -7.81
CA HIS A 324 -0.65 28.01 -6.84
C HIS A 324 -0.21 27.80 -5.38
N THR A 325 0.82 26.99 -5.12
CA THR A 325 1.32 26.80 -3.75
C THR A 325 2.35 27.84 -3.34
N ILE A 326 3.06 28.46 -4.30
CA ILE A 326 3.98 29.57 -4.04
C ILE A 326 3.23 30.90 -3.93
N ASP A 327 2.05 31.01 -4.56
CA ASP A 327 1.20 32.21 -4.44
C ASP A 327 0.57 32.27 -3.05
N GLU A 328 1.19 33.05 -2.17
CA GLU A 328 0.76 33.30 -0.79
C GLU A 328 -0.65 33.92 -0.71
N SER A 329 -1.15 34.51 -1.80
CA SER A 329 -2.50 35.10 -1.86
C SER A 329 -3.61 34.05 -2.00
N THR A 330 -3.28 32.83 -2.45
CA THR A 330 -4.26 31.78 -2.66
C THR A 330 -4.38 30.86 -1.44
N PRO A 331 -5.54 30.86 -0.73
CA PRO A 331 -5.73 29.99 0.43
C PRO A 331 -5.55 28.49 0.09
N PRO A 332 -4.94 27.70 0.99
CA PRO A 332 -4.70 26.27 0.77
C PRO A 332 -5.94 25.48 0.34
N GLN A 333 -7.12 25.83 0.86
CA GLN A 333 -8.38 25.18 0.51
C GLN A 333 -8.78 25.44 -0.95
N VAL A 334 -8.48 26.64 -1.47
CA VAL A 334 -8.70 26.98 -2.88
C VAL A 334 -7.75 26.20 -3.77
N VAL A 335 -6.46 26.11 -3.40
CA VAL A 335 -5.47 25.28 -4.11
C VAL A 335 -5.90 23.83 -4.14
N MET A 336 -6.35 23.27 -3.01
CA MET A 336 -6.87 21.91 -2.93
C MET A 336 -8.03 21.70 -3.91
N ARG A 337 -8.95 22.63 -3.99
CA ARG A 337 -10.11 22.58 -4.91
C ARG A 337 -9.65 22.64 -6.37
N LEU A 338 -8.82 23.61 -6.73
CA LEU A 338 -8.27 23.76 -8.09
C LEU A 338 -7.52 22.51 -8.53
N MET A 339 -6.69 21.96 -7.66
CA MET A 339 -5.91 20.75 -7.92
C MET A 339 -6.71 19.46 -7.73
N ARG A 340 -7.93 19.55 -7.20
CA ARG A 340 -8.81 18.41 -6.87
C ARG A 340 -8.08 17.39 -5.99
N TRP A 341 -7.42 17.90 -4.94
CA TRP A 341 -6.74 17.10 -3.93
C TRP A 341 -7.66 16.74 -2.78
N SER A 342 -7.57 15.51 -2.29
CA SER A 342 -8.33 15.04 -1.14
C SER A 342 -7.66 15.35 0.21
N SER A 343 -6.41 15.85 0.22
CA SER A 343 -5.64 16.13 1.43
C SER A 343 -4.58 17.18 1.19
N THR A 344 -4.34 18.03 2.19
CA THR A 344 -3.25 19.02 2.23
C THR A 344 -1.87 18.40 2.12
N ARG A 345 -1.69 17.14 2.56
CA ARG A 345 -0.42 16.39 2.43
C ARG A 345 0.13 16.39 0.98
N MET A 346 -0.73 16.60 -0.02
CA MET A 346 -0.28 16.71 -1.40
C MET A 346 0.47 18.02 -1.65
N MET A 347 0.20 19.08 -0.87
CA MET A 347 0.90 20.35 -0.95
C MET A 347 2.34 20.27 -0.42
N ASP A 348 2.59 19.37 0.57
CA ASP A 348 3.92 19.19 1.17
C ASP A 348 5.02 18.86 0.16
N ARG A 349 4.64 18.42 -1.04
CA ARG A 349 5.56 18.14 -2.15
C ARG A 349 5.99 19.37 -2.93
N TYR A 350 5.30 20.49 -2.73
CA TYR A 350 5.47 21.72 -3.50
C TYR A 350 5.84 22.92 -2.62
N VAL A 351 5.52 22.85 -1.34
CA VAL A 351 5.82 23.89 -0.35
C VAL A 351 6.98 23.43 0.49
N HIS A 352 8.11 24.09 0.35
CA HIS A 352 9.28 23.94 1.20
C HIS A 352 9.56 25.28 1.86
N PRO A 353 8.79 25.66 2.92
CA PRO A 353 8.95 26.96 3.57
C PRO A 353 10.37 27.08 4.12
N SER A 354 11.00 28.18 3.80
CA SER A 354 12.31 28.53 4.36
C SER A 354 12.16 29.10 5.78
N GLU A 355 13.25 29.17 6.52
CA GLU A 355 13.27 29.84 7.82
C GLU A 355 12.92 31.34 7.68
N GLU A 356 13.30 31.94 6.55
CA GLU A 356 12.96 33.33 6.19
C GLU A 356 11.44 33.51 5.98
N ASP A 357 10.76 32.54 5.36
CA ASP A 357 9.30 32.59 5.19
C ASP A 357 8.58 32.50 6.53
N ALA A 358 9.07 31.64 7.43
CA ALA A 358 8.54 31.54 8.79
C ALA A 358 8.74 32.82 9.59
N GLN A 359 9.89 33.48 9.42
CA GLN A 359 10.20 34.77 10.05
C GLN A 359 9.29 35.86 9.52
N LYS A 360 9.13 35.98 8.20
CA LYS A 360 8.21 36.95 7.58
C LYS A 360 6.77 36.77 8.05
N ALA A 361 6.31 35.54 8.17
CA ALA A 361 4.97 35.22 8.67
C ALA A 361 4.81 35.68 10.15
N ALA A 362 5.81 35.41 10.98
CA ALA A 362 5.82 35.84 12.38
C ALA A 362 5.81 37.37 12.53
N ASP A 363 6.61 38.08 11.72
CA ASP A 363 6.68 39.55 11.71
C ASP A 363 5.38 40.20 11.18
N GLY A 364 4.65 39.48 10.31
CA GLY A 364 3.36 39.91 9.76
C GLY A 364 2.24 40.01 10.79
N MET A 365 2.32 39.29 11.90
CA MET A 365 1.30 39.30 12.96
C MET A 365 1.06 40.69 13.56
N ARG A 366 2.11 41.53 13.66
CA ARG A 366 1.99 42.92 14.18
C ARG A 366 1.34 43.89 13.20
N LYS A 367 1.51 43.67 11.88
CA LYS A 367 0.94 44.55 10.84
C LYS A 367 -0.57 44.38 10.73
N SER A 368 -1.12 43.20 10.98
CA SER A 368 -2.58 42.99 10.94
C SER A 368 -3.33 43.67 12.09
N MET A 369 -2.66 43.90 13.23
CA MET A 369 -3.26 44.63 14.39
C MET A 369 -3.24 46.14 14.24
N ALA A 370 -2.42 46.70 13.33
CA ALA A 370 -2.33 48.15 13.13
C ALA A 370 -3.43 48.72 12.19
N ASN A 371 -4.24 47.83 11.58
CA ASN A 371 -5.35 48.17 10.69
C ASN A 371 -6.74 47.98 11.33
N VAL A 372 -6.80 47.78 12.65
CA VAL A 372 -8.02 47.78 13.47
C VAL A 372 -7.99 49.01 14.38
#